data_dfac6bdaf2abd60ad4f30f73af6c7277
#
_entry.id   dfac6bdaf2abd60ad4f30f73af6c7277
#
_cell.length_a   1.000
_cell.length_b   1.000
_cell.length_c   1.000
_cell.angle_alpha   90.00
_cell.angle_beta   90.00
_cell.angle_gamma   90.00
#
_symmetry.space_group_name_H-M   'P 1'
#
loop_
_entity.id
_entity.type
_entity.pdbx_description
1 polymer ?
#
loop_
_entity_poly.entity_id
_entity_poly.type
_entity_poly.pdbx_seq_one_letter_code
_entity_poly.pdbx_strand_id
1 'polypeptide(L)'
;MSEKKEILTTGKAKSLYTTSDPSKLIMEYRDDTSAFDGKKIEKLAGKGTVNNRFNAFIMEHLESEGVKTHFISQISDIESEVKKLEMLPIECVVRNIAAGSICKRLGYYLVFFFFKHILHH
;
A
#
# COMPACT_ATOMS: atom_id res chain seq x y z
N MET A 1 19.85 -1.08 13.00
CA MET A 1 19.11 -0.36 11.93
C MET A 1 19.78 -0.68 10.60
N SER A 2 19.00 -1.16 9.64
CA SER A 2 19.58 -1.52 8.34
C SER A 2 19.92 -0.22 7.56
N GLU A 3 21.10 -0.20 6.95
CA GLU A 3 21.55 0.93 6.14
C GLU A 3 20.86 0.92 4.78
N LYS A 4 20.28 2.06 4.38
CA LYS A 4 19.63 2.29 3.09
C LYS A 4 20.68 2.34 1.98
N LYS A 5 20.48 1.54 0.92
CA LYS A 5 21.40 1.44 -0.21
C LYS A 5 20.72 1.89 -1.52
N GLU A 6 20.66 1.03 -2.50
CA GLU A 6 20.19 1.35 -3.84
C GLU A 6 18.67 1.26 -3.97
N ILE A 7 18.10 2.06 -4.87
CA ILE A 7 16.68 1.97 -5.22
C ILE A 7 16.43 0.64 -5.95
N LEU A 8 15.56 -0.18 -5.39
CA LEU A 8 15.09 -1.42 -6.00
C LEU A 8 13.95 -1.16 -6.99
N THR A 9 12.97 -0.35 -6.58
CA THR A 9 11.81 0.02 -7.40
C THR A 9 11.14 1.28 -6.90
N THR A 10 10.43 1.96 -7.80
CA THR A 10 9.71 3.19 -7.50
C THR A 10 8.29 3.11 -8.06
N GLY A 11 7.30 3.27 -7.18
CA GLY A 11 5.89 3.40 -7.52
C GLY A 11 5.40 4.86 -7.52
N LYS A 12 4.09 5.06 -7.63
CA LYS A 12 3.47 6.40 -7.68
C LYS A 12 3.72 7.28 -6.44
N ALA A 13 3.78 6.67 -5.26
CA ALA A 13 3.92 7.38 -3.99
C ALA A 13 4.97 6.78 -3.04
N LYS A 14 5.60 5.70 -3.42
CA LYS A 14 6.56 4.95 -2.59
C LYS A 14 7.79 4.55 -3.40
N SER A 15 8.94 4.45 -2.73
CA SER A 15 10.17 3.84 -3.26
C SER A 15 10.65 2.75 -2.32
N LEU A 16 11.17 1.67 -2.86
CA LEU A 16 11.81 0.60 -2.11
C LEU A 16 13.31 0.66 -2.33
N TYR A 17 14.03 0.53 -1.24
CA TYR A 17 15.50 0.52 -1.22
C TYR A 17 16.00 -0.80 -0.68
N THR A 18 17.08 -1.28 -1.24
CA THR A 18 17.85 -2.40 -0.67
C THR A 18 18.56 -1.95 0.61
N THR A 19 18.92 -2.93 1.45
CA THR A 19 19.65 -2.68 2.70
C THR A 19 20.91 -3.52 2.76
N SER A 20 21.69 -3.37 3.84
CA SER A 20 22.81 -4.25 4.15
C SER A 20 22.37 -5.70 4.45
N ASP A 21 21.13 -5.88 4.91
CA ASP A 21 20.50 -7.18 5.12
C ASP A 21 19.68 -7.56 3.88
N PRO A 22 20.04 -8.62 3.13
CA PRO A 22 19.34 -9.02 1.91
C PRO A 22 17.90 -9.49 2.13
N SER A 23 17.51 -9.77 3.37
CA SER A 23 16.14 -10.17 3.74
C SER A 23 15.21 -8.98 4.02
N LYS A 24 15.74 -7.74 4.02
CA LYS A 24 15.02 -6.54 4.41
C LYS A 24 15.10 -5.47 3.33
N LEU A 25 14.08 -4.63 3.30
CA LEU A 25 14.01 -3.43 2.46
C LEU A 25 13.61 -2.23 3.32
N ILE A 26 13.92 -1.02 2.83
CA ILE A 26 13.37 0.22 3.35
C ILE A 26 12.34 0.74 2.36
N MET A 27 11.13 0.96 2.85
CA MET A 27 10.03 1.58 2.11
C MET A 27 9.94 3.06 2.49
N GLU A 28 10.19 3.93 1.52
CA GLU A 28 10.06 5.38 1.67
C GLU A 28 8.73 5.84 1.08
N TYR A 29 7.98 6.59 1.85
CA TYR A 29 6.72 7.21 1.43
C TYR A 29 6.96 8.65 1.01
N ARG A 30 6.64 8.96 -0.25
CA ARG A 30 6.85 10.29 -0.82
C ARG A 30 5.59 11.13 -0.77
N ASP A 31 5.78 12.43 -0.86
CA ASP A 31 4.69 13.43 -0.93
C ASP A 31 4.04 13.51 -2.32
N ASP A 32 4.53 12.73 -3.29
CA ASP A 32 4.00 12.73 -4.64
C ASP A 32 2.55 12.31 -4.68
N THR A 33 1.73 13.08 -5.38
CA THR A 33 0.33 12.80 -5.67
C THR A 33 0.15 12.74 -7.17
N SER A 34 -0.44 11.66 -7.66
CA SER A 34 -0.67 11.43 -9.09
C SER A 34 -2.17 11.40 -9.34
N ALA A 35 -2.63 12.19 -10.32
CA ALA A 35 -3.99 12.18 -10.81
C ALA A 35 -4.02 11.87 -12.31
N PHE A 36 -5.17 11.40 -12.83
CA PHE A 36 -5.39 11.10 -14.24
C PHE A 36 -4.33 10.16 -14.84
N ASP A 37 -4.07 9.03 -14.17
CA ASP A 37 -3.08 8.01 -14.59
C ASP A 37 -1.66 8.57 -14.79
N GLY A 38 -1.24 9.48 -13.90
CA GLY A 38 0.10 10.05 -13.90
C GLY A 38 0.28 11.30 -14.78
N LYS A 39 -0.78 11.79 -15.43
CA LYS A 39 -0.72 13.02 -16.26
C LYS A 39 -0.51 14.28 -15.44
N LYS A 40 -0.89 14.26 -14.17
CA LYS A 40 -0.67 15.36 -13.24
C LYS A 40 0.01 14.82 -11.99
N ILE A 41 1.20 15.33 -11.70
CA ILE A 41 1.96 15.01 -10.48
C ILE A 41 2.09 16.31 -9.69
N GLU A 42 1.62 16.30 -8.46
CA GLU A 42 1.78 17.39 -7.51
C GLU A 42 2.37 16.85 -6.21
N LYS A 43 3.07 17.69 -5.46
CA LYS A 43 3.55 17.37 -4.12
C LYS A 43 2.57 17.89 -3.09
N LEU A 44 2.09 17.01 -2.23
CA LEU A 44 1.28 17.35 -1.08
C LEU A 44 2.11 17.17 0.18
N ALA A 45 2.58 18.28 0.75
CA ALA A 45 3.46 18.27 1.91
C ALA A 45 2.87 17.47 3.08
N GLY A 46 3.66 16.57 3.64
CA GLY A 46 3.27 15.71 4.75
C GLY A 46 2.48 14.45 4.38
N LYS A 47 2.11 14.26 3.11
CA LYS A 47 1.41 13.05 2.67
C LYS A 47 2.21 11.78 2.96
N GLY A 48 3.52 11.79 2.69
CA GLY A 48 4.41 10.66 2.98
C GLY A 48 4.41 10.30 4.46
N THR A 49 4.50 11.29 5.34
CA THR A 49 4.46 11.10 6.80
C THR A 49 3.13 10.49 7.26
N VAL A 50 2.00 11.03 6.79
CA VAL A 50 0.67 10.51 7.14
C VAL A 50 0.53 9.05 6.66
N ASN A 51 0.91 8.77 5.43
CA ASN A 51 0.82 7.42 4.86
C ASN A 51 1.70 6.42 5.60
N ASN A 52 2.93 6.79 5.95
CA ASN A 52 3.83 5.92 6.69
C ASN A 52 3.31 5.60 8.08
N ARG A 53 2.87 6.62 8.85
CA ARG A 53 2.31 6.45 10.19
C ARG A 53 1.03 5.61 10.18
N PHE A 54 0.13 5.89 9.23
CA PHE A 54 -1.11 5.14 9.09
C PHE A 54 -0.85 3.68 8.71
N ASN A 55 0.08 3.43 7.77
CA ASN A 55 0.48 2.08 7.42
C ASN A 55 1.07 1.32 8.62
N ALA A 56 1.98 1.95 9.39
CA ALA A 56 2.56 1.33 10.59
C ALA A 56 1.47 0.94 11.58
N PHE A 57 0.55 1.86 11.88
CA PHE A 57 -0.57 1.62 12.80
C PHE A 57 -1.44 0.41 12.36
N ILE A 58 -1.82 0.35 11.08
CA ILE A 58 -2.63 -0.75 10.55
C ILE A 58 -1.85 -2.08 10.57
N MET A 59 -0.57 -2.08 10.17
CA MET A 59 0.23 -3.31 10.14
C MET A 59 0.48 -3.88 11.53
N GLU A 60 0.77 -3.02 12.50
CA GLU A 60 0.93 -3.42 13.91
C GLU A 60 -0.38 -3.99 14.48
N HIS A 61 -1.52 -3.36 14.17
CA HIS A 61 -2.82 -3.89 14.57
C HIS A 61 -3.10 -5.26 13.97
N LEU A 62 -2.87 -5.44 12.68
CA LEU A 62 -3.03 -6.74 12.01
C LEU A 62 -2.15 -7.82 12.65
N GLU A 63 -0.90 -7.50 12.97
CA GLU A 63 0.01 -8.45 13.63
C GLU A 63 -0.42 -8.78 15.05
N SER A 64 -0.98 -7.82 15.79
CA SER A 64 -1.56 -8.08 17.12
C SER A 64 -2.76 -9.04 17.08
N GLU A 65 -3.49 -9.05 15.98
CA GLU A 65 -4.61 -9.98 15.70
C GLU A 65 -4.15 -11.31 15.03
N GLY A 66 -2.84 -11.54 14.92
CA GLY A 66 -2.26 -12.78 14.39
C GLY A 66 -2.13 -12.82 12.86
N VAL A 67 -2.39 -11.74 12.15
CA VAL A 67 -2.19 -11.63 10.70
C VAL A 67 -0.73 -11.27 10.41
N LYS A 68 -0.01 -12.14 9.71
CA LYS A 68 1.39 -11.87 9.32
C LYS A 68 1.46 -10.80 8.25
N THR A 69 2.29 -9.79 8.44
CA THR A 69 2.55 -8.73 7.47
C THR A 69 4.03 -8.69 7.05
N HIS A 70 4.35 -7.84 6.09
CA HIS A 70 5.74 -7.55 5.71
C HIS A 70 6.40 -6.48 6.60
N PHE A 71 5.63 -5.79 7.43
CA PHE A 71 6.10 -4.70 8.28
C PHE A 71 7.06 -5.20 9.36
N ILE A 72 8.12 -4.45 9.63
CA ILE A 72 9.06 -4.71 10.72
C ILE A 72 9.00 -3.58 11.73
N SER A 73 9.28 -2.35 11.30
CA SER A 73 9.23 -1.17 12.16
C SER A 73 9.19 0.13 11.34
N GLN A 74 8.65 1.18 11.93
CA GLN A 74 8.82 2.54 11.43
C GLN A 74 10.18 3.08 11.88
N ILE A 75 11.03 3.51 10.93
CA ILE A 75 12.39 3.99 11.20
C ILE A 75 12.55 5.49 11.13
N SER A 76 11.65 6.18 10.41
CA SER A 76 11.56 7.64 10.39
C SER A 76 10.12 8.09 10.10
N ASP A 77 9.91 9.40 9.97
CA ASP A 77 8.58 9.94 9.63
C ASP A 77 8.04 9.45 8.29
N ILE A 78 8.92 9.17 7.34
CA ILE A 78 8.57 8.76 5.98
C ILE A 78 9.07 7.39 5.58
N GLU A 79 9.78 6.68 6.45
CA GLU A 79 10.41 5.41 6.12
C GLU A 79 10.03 4.30 7.12
N SER A 80 9.80 3.11 6.59
CA SER A 80 9.60 1.87 7.34
C SER A 80 10.51 0.77 6.85
N GLU A 81 11.04 -0.04 7.77
CA GLU A 81 11.73 -1.29 7.46
C GLU A 81 10.69 -2.38 7.24
N VAL A 82 10.86 -3.14 6.15
CA VAL A 82 9.94 -4.20 5.76
C VAL A 82 10.71 -5.46 5.34
N LYS A 83 10.07 -6.62 5.47
CA LYS A 83 10.60 -7.89 4.96
C LYS A 83 10.63 -7.87 3.43
N LYS A 84 11.71 -8.36 2.84
CA LYS A 84 11.77 -8.63 1.40
C LYS A 84 11.00 -9.90 1.11
N LEU A 85 9.87 -9.77 0.42
CA LEU A 85 9.00 -10.87 0.04
C LEU A 85 8.96 -11.05 -1.47
N GLU A 86 8.67 -12.26 -1.92
CA GLU A 86 8.31 -12.53 -3.29
C GLU A 86 6.85 -12.11 -3.51
N MET A 87 6.65 -11.17 -4.43
CA MET A 87 5.32 -10.62 -4.70
C MET A 87 4.56 -11.51 -5.68
N LEU A 88 3.32 -11.85 -5.34
CA LEU A 88 2.41 -12.46 -6.31
C LEU A 88 2.07 -11.43 -7.41
N PRO A 89 2.01 -11.84 -8.69
CA PRO A 89 1.71 -10.93 -9.80
C PRO A 89 0.21 -10.63 -9.93
N ILE A 90 -0.45 -10.43 -8.80
CA ILE A 90 -1.89 -10.12 -8.70
C ILE A 90 -2.13 -8.98 -7.72
N GLU A 91 -3.11 -8.16 -8.01
CA GLU A 91 -3.63 -7.15 -7.09
C GLU A 91 -4.97 -7.61 -6.52
N CYS A 92 -5.05 -7.77 -5.19
CA CYS A 92 -6.28 -8.09 -4.48
C CYS A 92 -6.97 -6.79 -4.04
N VAL A 93 -8.16 -6.53 -4.56
CA VAL A 93 -8.93 -5.34 -4.25
C VAL A 93 -10.25 -5.72 -3.58
N VAL A 94 -10.45 -5.23 -2.36
CA VAL A 94 -11.73 -5.35 -1.62
C VAL A 94 -12.44 -4.01 -1.65
N ARG A 95 -13.72 -4.02 -2.01
CA ARG A 95 -14.55 -2.82 -2.09
C ARG A 95 -15.93 -3.09 -1.51
N ASN A 96 -16.46 -2.11 -0.79
CA ASN A 96 -17.83 -2.18 -0.27
C ASN A 96 -18.87 -1.94 -1.38
N ILE A 97 -18.50 -1.27 -2.45
CA ILE A 97 -19.37 -0.94 -3.59
C ILE A 97 -18.62 -1.30 -4.88
N ALA A 98 -19.31 -1.95 -5.81
CA ALA A 98 -18.75 -2.22 -7.12
C ALA A 98 -18.47 -0.91 -7.86
N ALA A 99 -17.20 -0.68 -8.23
CA ALA A 99 -16.74 0.53 -8.89
C ALA A 99 -15.49 0.27 -9.75
N GLY A 100 -15.24 1.14 -10.72
CA GLY A 100 -14.04 1.09 -11.57
C GLY A 100 -14.06 -0.06 -12.58
N SER A 101 -12.93 -0.74 -12.75
CA SER A 101 -12.75 -1.75 -13.82
C SER A 101 -13.71 -2.94 -13.75
N ILE A 102 -14.16 -3.32 -12.55
CA ILE A 102 -15.13 -4.42 -12.40
C ILE A 102 -16.49 -4.07 -13.02
N CYS A 103 -16.94 -2.82 -12.86
CA CYS A 103 -18.18 -2.36 -13.48
C CYS A 103 -18.08 -2.40 -15.00
N LYS A 104 -16.94 -1.98 -15.57
CA LYS A 104 -16.69 -2.06 -17.02
C LYS A 104 -16.71 -3.49 -17.54
N ARG A 105 -16.09 -4.44 -16.81
CA ARG A 105 -16.01 -5.85 -17.20
C ARG A 105 -17.37 -6.55 -17.13
N LEU A 106 -18.20 -6.21 -16.14
CA LEU A 106 -19.50 -6.83 -15.92
C LEU A 106 -20.67 -6.09 -16.59
N GLY A 107 -20.41 -4.94 -17.24
CA GLY A 107 -21.44 -4.13 -17.89
C GLY A 107 -22.39 -3.43 -16.92
N TYR A 108 -22.00 -3.23 -15.67
CA TYR A 108 -22.82 -2.56 -14.67
C TYR A 108 -22.44 -1.09 -14.51
N TYR A 109 -23.46 -0.22 -14.54
CA TYR A 109 -23.34 1.16 -14.06
C TYR A 109 -23.60 1.14 -12.56
N LEU A 110 -22.61 1.54 -11.75
CA LEU A 110 -22.67 1.75 -10.31
C LEU A 110 -23.83 1.02 -9.60
N VAL A 111 -23.63 -0.25 -9.22
CA VAL A 111 -24.71 -1.01 -8.57
C VAL A 111 -24.52 -1.03 -7.07
N PHE A 112 -25.46 -0.42 -6.37
CA PHE A 112 -25.63 -0.42 -4.92
C PHE A 112 -25.97 -1.81 -4.32
N PHE A 113 -25.81 -2.94 -5.01
CA PHE A 113 -26.51 -4.18 -4.69
C PHE A 113 -25.64 -5.43 -4.48
N PHE A 114 -24.47 -5.36 -3.85
CA PHE A 114 -23.78 -6.62 -3.52
C PHE A 114 -23.86 -7.06 -2.04
N PHE A 115 -24.36 -6.25 -1.12
CA PHE A 115 -24.33 -6.57 0.31
C PHE A 115 -25.63 -7.09 0.93
N LYS A 116 -26.73 -7.17 0.20
CA LYS A 116 -28.00 -7.60 0.79
C LYS A 116 -28.22 -9.12 0.78
N HIS A 117 -27.35 -9.91 0.14
CA HIS A 117 -27.55 -11.37 0.01
C HIS A 117 -26.54 -12.25 0.75
N ILE A 118 -25.55 -11.68 1.43
CA ILE A 118 -24.56 -12.47 2.19
C ILE A 118 -24.87 -12.52 3.70
N LEU A 119 -25.81 -11.73 4.18
CA LEU A 119 -26.16 -11.70 5.62
C LEU A 119 -27.47 -12.44 5.99
N HIS A 120 -27.99 -13.30 5.13
CA HIS A 120 -29.13 -14.17 5.43
C HIS A 120 -28.84 -15.63 5.03
N HIS A 121 -27.85 -16.21 5.71
CA HIS A 121 -27.85 -17.67 6.00
C HIS A 121 -26.96 -17.92 7.20
#